data_6d0a679fa2fd4e80584f3f36eb94c719
#
_entry.id   6d0a679fa2fd4e80584f3f36eb94c719
#
_cell.length_a   1.000
_cell.length_b   1.000
_cell.length_c   1.000
_cell.angle_alpha   90.00
_cell.angle_beta   90.00
_cell.angle_gamma   90.00
#
_symmetry.space_group_name_H-M   'P 1'
#
loop_
_entity.id
_entity.type
_entity.pdbx_description
1 polymer ?
#
loop_
_entity_poly.entity_id
_entity_poly.type
_entity_poly.pdbx_seq_one_letter_code
_entity_poly.pdbx_strand_id
1 'polypeptide(L)'
;MVGVKLWIGHRCSAPELDPIVKRATELKAVIYQHTWFKVGGNDPGESTPEDLAQLAARHPEAPLICGHTGGDWERGLRTIRPWDNVYADLAGSDPVAGYTEMAVRELGATRVLYGSDVGGRSFASQLAKVFGADIPESAKNLILGENLKRLLLPILKAKGIKV
;
A
#
# COMPACT_ATOMS: atom_id res chain seq x y z
N MET A 1 -0.81 -14.59 -11.89
CA MET A 1 -0.21 -13.66 -10.93
C MET A 1 -0.45 -12.26 -11.45
N VAL A 2 -0.96 -11.36 -10.63
CA VAL A 2 -1.30 -9.97 -11.00
C VAL A 2 -0.51 -8.93 -10.19
N GLY A 3 0.24 -9.39 -9.21
CA GLY A 3 1.09 -8.56 -8.37
C GLY A 3 2.16 -9.40 -7.69
N VAL A 4 3.09 -8.72 -7.04
CA VAL A 4 4.17 -9.30 -6.23
C VAL A 4 4.03 -8.76 -4.82
N LYS A 5 4.05 -9.65 -3.80
CA LYS A 5 4.20 -9.23 -2.42
C LYS A 5 5.65 -9.44 -1.99
N LEU A 6 6.29 -8.34 -1.61
CA LEU A 6 7.58 -8.33 -0.95
C LEU A 6 7.36 -8.30 0.56
N TRP A 7 8.11 -9.12 1.29
CA TRP A 7 7.98 -9.27 2.73
C TRP A 7 9.29 -8.89 3.44
N ILE A 8 9.57 -9.58 4.53
CA ILE A 8 10.81 -9.52 5.29
C ILE A 8 11.85 -10.44 4.62
N GLY A 9 13.07 -10.00 4.48
CA GLY A 9 14.14 -10.75 3.83
C GLY A 9 15.22 -9.80 3.32
N HIS A 10 14.81 -8.85 2.50
CA HIS A 10 15.62 -7.72 2.07
C HIS A 10 14.83 -6.43 2.20
N ARG A 11 15.47 -5.38 2.69
CA ARG A 11 14.86 -4.03 2.67
C ARG A 11 14.61 -3.62 1.23
N CYS A 12 13.44 -3.06 0.96
CA CYS A 12 13.11 -2.64 -0.40
C CYS A 12 13.93 -1.43 -0.88
N SER A 13 14.62 -0.74 0.00
CA SER A 13 15.64 0.24 -0.36
C SER A 13 16.90 -0.37 -1.00
N ALA A 14 17.11 -1.69 -0.85
CA ALA A 14 18.28 -2.38 -1.39
C ALA A 14 18.21 -2.50 -2.93
N PRO A 15 19.28 -2.11 -3.68
CA PRO A 15 19.30 -2.16 -5.14
C PRO A 15 19.12 -3.57 -5.72
N GLU A 16 19.39 -4.61 -4.94
CA GLU A 16 19.23 -6.01 -5.33
C GLU A 16 17.78 -6.37 -5.69
N LEU A 17 16.79 -5.57 -5.24
CA LEU A 17 15.40 -5.75 -5.61
C LEU A 17 15.01 -5.07 -6.93
N ASP A 18 15.84 -4.18 -7.46
CA ASP A 18 15.54 -3.45 -8.69
C ASP A 18 15.20 -4.36 -9.89
N PRO A 19 15.86 -5.52 -10.12
CA PRO A 19 15.47 -6.44 -11.21
C PRO A 19 14.05 -6.98 -11.06
N ILE A 20 13.60 -7.27 -9.81
CA ILE A 20 12.24 -7.74 -9.52
C ILE A 20 11.24 -6.62 -9.81
N VAL A 21 11.52 -5.41 -9.36
CA VAL A 21 10.67 -4.23 -9.56
C VAL A 21 10.52 -3.92 -11.05
N LYS A 22 11.64 -3.87 -11.79
CA LYS A 22 11.65 -3.66 -13.25
C LYS A 22 10.79 -4.72 -13.96
N ARG A 23 10.99 -6.01 -13.61
CA ARG A 23 10.22 -7.08 -14.22
C ARG A 23 8.73 -7.02 -13.91
N ALA A 24 8.35 -6.67 -12.67
CA ALA A 24 6.96 -6.46 -12.29
C ALA A 24 6.33 -5.30 -13.08
N THR A 25 7.05 -4.19 -13.23
CA THR A 25 6.61 -3.02 -14.00
C THR A 25 6.41 -3.33 -15.48
N GLU A 26 7.35 -4.05 -16.13
CA GLU A 26 7.19 -4.54 -17.51
C GLU A 26 5.93 -5.39 -17.69
N LEU A 27 5.60 -6.20 -16.70
CA LEU A 27 4.41 -7.05 -16.67
C LEU A 27 3.15 -6.28 -16.25
N LYS A 28 3.23 -4.98 -15.97
CA LYS A 28 2.14 -4.15 -15.46
C LYS A 28 1.56 -4.66 -14.13
N ALA A 29 2.38 -5.35 -13.35
CA ALA A 29 2.01 -5.91 -12.06
C ALA A 29 2.18 -4.88 -10.95
N VAL A 30 1.27 -4.87 -9.97
CA VAL A 30 1.42 -4.05 -8.77
C VAL A 30 2.42 -4.70 -7.81
N ILE A 31 3.10 -3.89 -7.01
CA ILE A 31 4.04 -4.35 -6.00
C ILE A 31 3.51 -3.95 -4.63
N TYR A 32 3.23 -4.94 -3.80
CA TYR A 32 2.86 -4.75 -2.41
C TYR A 32 4.10 -4.98 -1.54
N GLN A 33 4.55 -3.95 -0.84
CA GLN A 33 5.67 -4.04 0.11
C GLN A 33 5.13 -4.02 1.54
N HIS A 34 5.43 -5.04 2.34
CA HIS A 34 5.25 -4.99 3.78
C HIS A 34 6.14 -3.90 4.37
N THR A 35 5.56 -3.00 5.15
CA THR A 35 6.31 -1.95 5.87
C THR A 35 5.87 -1.88 7.32
N TRP A 36 6.82 -1.61 8.21
CA TRP A 36 6.50 -1.45 9.63
C TRP A 36 7.52 -0.55 10.33
N PHE A 37 7.07 0.18 11.36
CA PHE A 37 7.93 0.85 12.32
C PHE A 37 7.78 0.12 13.66
N LYS A 38 8.83 -0.53 14.13
CA LYS A 38 8.85 -1.16 15.45
C LYS A 38 9.54 -0.24 16.46
N VAL A 39 8.95 -0.06 17.63
CA VAL A 39 9.52 0.76 18.72
C VAL A 39 10.88 0.23 19.15
N GLY A 40 11.07 -1.07 19.20
CA GLY A 40 12.33 -1.73 19.53
C GLY A 40 13.31 -1.93 18.36
N GLY A 41 13.01 -1.37 17.20
CA GLY A 41 13.75 -1.60 15.95
C GLY A 41 13.14 -2.72 15.11
N ASN A 42 13.26 -2.57 13.79
CA ASN A 42 12.74 -3.53 12.82
C ASN A 42 13.57 -4.82 12.76
N ASP A 43 12.94 -5.91 12.37
CA ASP A 43 13.65 -7.16 12.08
C ASP A 43 14.65 -6.98 10.93
N PRO A 44 15.72 -7.78 10.88
CA PRO A 44 16.64 -7.76 9.75
C PRO A 44 15.90 -7.95 8.42
N GLY A 45 16.07 -7.03 7.48
CA GLY A 45 15.40 -7.04 6.18
C GLY A 45 13.95 -6.54 6.18
N GLU A 46 13.36 -6.18 7.32
CA GLU A 46 12.04 -5.57 7.38
C GLU A 46 12.10 -4.10 6.94
N SER A 47 11.28 -3.76 5.95
CA SER A 47 11.25 -2.43 5.36
C SER A 47 10.38 -1.46 6.15
N THR A 48 10.73 -0.19 6.09
CA THR A 48 9.92 0.94 6.55
C THR A 48 9.32 1.70 5.37
N PRO A 49 8.37 2.61 5.59
CA PRO A 49 7.93 3.55 4.56
C PRO A 49 9.06 4.40 3.97
N GLU A 50 10.13 4.72 4.73
CA GLU A 50 11.31 5.42 4.20
C GLU A 50 12.09 4.56 3.19
N ASP A 51 12.22 3.25 3.45
CA ASP A 51 12.80 2.31 2.48
C ASP A 51 11.95 2.27 1.20
N LEU A 52 10.62 2.26 1.35
CA LEU A 52 9.70 2.28 0.21
C LEU A 52 9.77 3.62 -0.57
N ALA A 53 9.94 4.73 0.11
CA ALA A 53 10.14 6.03 -0.53
C ALA A 53 11.41 6.06 -1.39
N GLN A 54 12.50 5.44 -0.93
CA GLN A 54 13.73 5.29 -1.72
C GLN A 54 13.51 4.39 -2.95
N LEU A 55 12.74 3.32 -2.81
CA LEU A 55 12.35 2.47 -3.95
C LEU A 55 11.50 3.25 -4.95
N ALA A 56 10.52 4.02 -4.46
CA ALA A 56 9.64 4.85 -5.28
C ALA A 56 10.40 5.89 -6.10
N ALA A 57 11.44 6.49 -5.50
CA ALA A 57 12.33 7.43 -6.18
C ALA A 57 13.11 6.80 -7.32
N ARG A 58 13.56 5.52 -7.15
CA ARG A 58 14.30 4.80 -8.20
C ARG A 58 13.40 4.26 -9.30
N HIS A 59 12.11 4.02 -9.00
CA HIS A 59 11.14 3.40 -9.90
C HIS A 59 9.82 4.18 -9.94
N PRO A 60 9.81 5.42 -10.44
CA PRO A 60 8.63 6.28 -10.41
C PRO A 60 7.46 5.74 -11.25
N GLU A 61 7.74 4.83 -12.19
CA GLU A 61 6.73 4.17 -13.03
C GLU A 61 6.05 2.95 -12.36
N ALA A 62 6.63 2.44 -11.27
CA ALA A 62 6.13 1.25 -10.59
C ALA A 62 4.98 1.58 -9.64
N PRO A 63 3.80 0.93 -9.74
CA PRO A 63 2.73 1.10 -8.76
C PRO A 63 3.08 0.32 -7.47
N LEU A 64 3.40 1.07 -6.41
CA LEU A 64 3.84 0.54 -5.12
C LEU A 64 2.75 0.67 -4.07
N ILE A 65 2.48 -0.38 -3.31
CA ILE A 65 1.55 -0.36 -2.18
C ILE A 65 2.35 -0.44 -0.88
N CYS A 66 2.19 0.60 -0.04
CA CYS A 66 2.78 0.69 1.29
C CYS A 66 1.95 -0.16 2.26
N GLY A 67 2.33 -1.40 2.47
CA GLY A 67 1.61 -2.33 3.33
C GLY A 67 1.56 -1.82 4.77
N HIS A 68 0.36 -1.82 5.36
CA HIS A 68 0.07 -1.34 6.72
C HIS A 68 0.37 0.14 6.96
N THR A 69 0.74 0.88 5.92
CA THR A 69 1.19 2.29 6.01
C THR A 69 2.26 2.48 7.12
N GLY A 70 3.06 1.43 7.35
CA GLY A 70 4.15 1.44 8.33
C GLY A 70 3.75 1.14 9.78
N GLY A 71 2.49 0.86 10.09
CA GLY A 71 2.01 0.67 11.46
C GLY A 71 1.90 1.98 12.26
N ASP A 72 2.94 2.80 12.33
CA ASP A 72 2.89 4.23 12.66
C ASP A 72 2.39 4.99 11.43
N TRP A 73 1.06 4.95 11.27
CA TRP A 73 0.40 5.41 10.05
C TRP A 73 0.53 6.92 9.82
N GLU A 74 0.61 7.73 10.87
CA GLU A 74 0.82 9.18 10.72
C GLU A 74 2.17 9.48 10.06
N ARG A 75 3.22 8.85 10.56
CA ARG A 75 4.56 8.94 10.00
C ARG A 75 4.60 8.33 8.60
N GLY A 76 4.00 7.15 8.43
CA GLY A 76 3.92 6.47 7.15
C GLY A 76 3.27 7.32 6.07
N LEU A 77 2.10 7.93 6.34
CA LEU A 77 1.40 8.81 5.41
C LEU A 77 2.26 10.02 4.99
N ARG A 78 2.90 10.68 5.96
CA ARG A 78 3.78 11.83 5.67
C ARG A 78 4.98 11.42 4.82
N THR A 79 5.55 10.24 5.07
CA THR A 79 6.69 9.71 4.32
C THR A 79 6.35 9.41 2.86
N ILE A 80 5.19 8.81 2.60
CA ILE A 80 4.80 8.42 1.23
C ILE A 80 4.08 9.53 0.46
N ARG A 81 3.68 10.61 1.11
CA ARG A 81 2.94 11.72 0.49
C ARG A 81 3.58 12.27 -0.78
N PRO A 82 4.91 12.52 -0.83
CA PRO A 82 5.56 13.09 -2.02
C PRO A 82 5.61 12.15 -3.24
N TRP A 83 5.28 10.87 -3.07
CA TRP A 83 5.48 9.83 -4.09
C TRP A 83 4.16 9.40 -4.70
N ASP A 84 3.80 9.97 -5.86
CA ASP A 84 2.50 9.73 -6.52
C ASP A 84 2.28 8.28 -6.96
N ASN A 85 3.35 7.51 -7.13
CA ASN A 85 3.31 6.09 -7.45
C ASN A 85 3.16 5.17 -6.22
N VAL A 86 3.05 5.74 -5.00
CA VAL A 86 2.86 4.98 -3.76
C VAL A 86 1.43 5.13 -3.23
N TYR A 87 0.79 4.01 -2.92
CA TYR A 87 -0.56 3.89 -2.39
C TYR A 87 -0.52 3.45 -0.94
N ALA A 88 -1.30 4.07 -0.07
CA ALA A 88 -1.45 3.65 1.33
C ALA A 88 -2.38 2.45 1.43
N ASP A 89 -1.96 1.42 2.17
CA ASP A 89 -2.82 0.30 2.55
C ASP A 89 -3.24 0.44 4.02
N LEU A 90 -4.54 0.36 4.29
CA LEU A 90 -5.11 0.51 5.63
C LEU A 90 -5.04 -0.76 6.48
N ALA A 91 -4.54 -1.89 5.94
CA ALA A 91 -4.50 -3.17 6.63
C ALA A 91 -3.58 -3.17 7.86
N GLY A 92 -3.81 -4.08 8.77
CA GLY A 92 -2.86 -4.46 9.83
C GLY A 92 -2.89 -3.65 11.10
N SER A 93 -3.07 -2.33 11.05
CA SER A 93 -3.19 -1.47 12.24
C SER A 93 -4.56 -1.63 12.89
N ASP A 94 -4.66 -1.28 14.17
CA ASP A 94 -5.94 -1.22 14.85
C ASP A 94 -6.82 -0.08 14.26
N PRO A 95 -8.15 -0.21 14.31
CA PRO A 95 -9.04 0.85 13.90
C PRO A 95 -8.97 2.00 14.92
N VAL A 96 -8.41 3.11 14.50
CA VAL A 96 -8.30 4.34 15.31
C VAL A 96 -8.95 5.50 14.57
N ALA A 97 -9.56 6.41 15.32
CA ALA A 97 -10.19 7.60 14.76
C ALA A 97 -9.13 8.48 14.05
N GLY A 98 -9.50 9.02 12.89
CA GLY A 98 -8.68 9.96 12.15
C GLY A 98 -7.70 9.33 11.16
N TYR A 99 -7.45 8.01 11.21
CA TYR A 99 -6.49 7.37 10.31
C TYR A 99 -6.93 7.46 8.84
N THR A 100 -8.13 7.00 8.54
CA THR A 100 -8.65 7.02 7.16
C THR A 100 -8.87 8.43 6.66
N GLU A 101 -9.38 9.31 7.52
CA GLU A 101 -9.58 10.74 7.24
C GLU A 101 -8.25 11.42 6.92
N MET A 102 -7.20 11.17 7.70
CA MET A 102 -5.86 11.70 7.42
C MET A 102 -5.30 11.14 6.11
N ALA A 103 -5.44 9.83 5.86
CA ALA A 103 -4.99 9.24 4.62
C ALA A 103 -5.63 9.91 3.39
N VAL A 104 -6.95 10.13 3.44
CA VAL A 104 -7.67 10.83 2.37
C VAL A 104 -7.24 12.29 2.23
N ARG A 105 -7.03 12.99 3.34
CA ARG A 105 -6.60 14.39 3.33
C ARG A 105 -5.17 14.56 2.78
N GLU A 106 -4.23 13.68 3.17
CA GLU A 106 -2.82 13.80 2.80
C GLU A 106 -2.50 13.27 1.39
N LEU A 107 -3.20 12.21 0.97
CA LEU A 107 -2.90 11.50 -0.28
C LEU A 107 -3.98 11.67 -1.36
N GLY A 108 -5.17 12.14 -0.98
CA GLY A 108 -6.37 12.01 -1.81
C GLY A 108 -6.96 10.58 -1.77
N ALA A 109 -8.29 10.47 -1.86
CA ALA A 109 -8.98 9.18 -1.78
C ALA A 109 -8.52 8.16 -2.83
N THR A 110 -7.99 8.62 -3.97
CA THR A 110 -7.53 7.77 -5.08
C THR A 110 -6.24 7.00 -4.79
N ARG A 111 -5.50 7.39 -3.76
CA ARG A 111 -4.24 6.74 -3.36
C ARG A 111 -4.37 5.92 -2.07
N VAL A 112 -5.58 5.69 -1.57
CA VAL A 112 -5.85 4.90 -0.37
C VAL A 112 -6.53 3.59 -0.75
N LEU A 113 -6.07 2.48 -0.19
CA LEU A 113 -6.55 1.13 -0.47
C LEU A 113 -7.04 0.47 0.81
N TYR A 114 -8.15 -0.25 0.73
CA TYR A 114 -8.58 -1.16 1.76
C TYR A 114 -7.77 -2.45 1.69
N GLY A 115 -7.28 -2.91 2.84
CA GLY A 115 -6.72 -4.24 3.06
C GLY A 115 -7.23 -4.80 4.38
N SER A 116 -7.36 -6.12 4.47
CA SER A 116 -7.90 -6.79 5.65
C SER A 116 -6.83 -7.34 6.59
N ASP A 117 -5.67 -7.73 6.06
CA ASP A 117 -4.67 -8.50 6.81
C ASP A 117 -5.29 -9.72 7.52
N VAL A 118 -6.30 -10.34 6.88
CA VAL A 118 -7.04 -11.47 7.44
C VAL A 118 -6.11 -12.65 7.70
N GLY A 119 -6.30 -13.26 8.88
CA GLY A 119 -5.37 -14.24 9.44
C GLY A 119 -4.64 -13.66 10.65
N GLY A 120 -4.18 -12.41 10.59
CA GLY A 120 -3.65 -11.64 11.71
C GLY A 120 -4.64 -10.66 12.32
N ARG A 121 -5.69 -10.27 11.58
CA ARG A 121 -6.69 -9.28 12.00
C ARG A 121 -8.12 -9.75 11.72
N SER A 122 -9.09 -9.18 12.45
CA SER A 122 -10.50 -9.39 12.18
C SER A 122 -10.92 -8.65 10.92
N PHE A 123 -11.56 -9.35 9.99
CA PHE A 123 -12.08 -8.75 8.77
C PHE A 123 -13.06 -7.59 9.06
N ALA A 124 -13.94 -7.79 10.04
CA ALA A 124 -14.93 -6.78 10.45
C ALA A 124 -14.27 -5.51 11.00
N SER A 125 -13.21 -5.65 11.83
CA SER A 125 -12.51 -4.49 12.38
C SER A 125 -11.79 -3.68 11.28
N GLN A 126 -11.26 -4.35 10.27
CA GLN A 126 -10.60 -3.67 9.17
C GLN A 126 -11.60 -2.95 8.25
N LEU A 127 -12.78 -3.52 8.01
CA LEU A 127 -13.88 -2.85 7.29
C LEU A 127 -14.36 -1.61 8.03
N ALA A 128 -14.44 -1.67 9.37
CA ALA A 128 -14.88 -0.55 10.21
C ALA A 128 -14.01 0.70 10.02
N LYS A 129 -12.73 0.56 9.68
CA LYS A 129 -11.84 1.71 9.36
C LYS A 129 -12.38 2.57 8.22
N VAL A 130 -13.03 1.96 7.24
CA VAL A 130 -13.56 2.69 6.07
C VAL A 130 -15.01 3.08 6.31
N PHE A 131 -15.85 2.16 6.78
CA PHE A 131 -17.27 2.46 7.00
C PHE A 131 -17.49 3.50 8.09
N GLY A 132 -16.69 3.45 9.18
CA GLY A 132 -16.78 4.39 10.30
C GLY A 132 -16.08 5.73 10.08
N ALA A 133 -15.34 5.91 8.98
CA ALA A 133 -14.62 7.14 8.70
C ALA A 133 -15.58 8.28 8.27
N ASP A 134 -15.28 9.49 8.74
CA ASP A 134 -15.98 10.72 8.34
C ASP A 134 -15.40 11.25 7.02
N ILE A 135 -15.71 10.56 5.95
CA ILE A 135 -15.32 10.88 4.56
C ILE A 135 -16.52 10.66 3.63
N PRO A 136 -16.57 11.32 2.46
CA PRO A 136 -17.64 11.12 1.48
C PRO A 136 -17.79 9.63 1.05
N GLU A 137 -19.02 9.19 0.81
CA GLU A 137 -19.31 7.82 0.32
C GLU A 137 -18.59 7.49 -0.97
N SER A 138 -18.39 8.46 -1.86
CA SER A 138 -17.58 8.30 -3.07
C SER A 138 -16.12 7.96 -2.75
N ALA A 139 -15.55 8.51 -1.69
CA ALA A 139 -14.21 8.17 -1.22
C ALA A 139 -14.16 6.75 -0.63
N LYS A 140 -15.20 6.34 0.13
CA LYS A 140 -15.29 4.96 0.65
C LYS A 140 -15.33 3.93 -0.47
N ASN A 141 -16.11 4.18 -1.53
CA ASN A 141 -16.19 3.30 -2.68
C ASN A 141 -14.83 3.16 -3.40
N LEU A 142 -14.11 4.25 -3.57
CA LEU A 142 -12.75 4.23 -4.12
C LEU A 142 -11.83 3.34 -3.27
N ILE A 143 -11.83 3.55 -1.96
CA ILE A 143 -10.95 2.84 -1.02
C ILE A 143 -11.30 1.35 -0.95
N LEU A 144 -12.58 1.00 -0.90
CA LEU A 144 -13.06 -0.38 -0.74
C LEU A 144 -12.77 -1.28 -1.93
N GLY A 145 -12.57 -0.74 -3.15
CA GLY A 145 -12.28 -1.61 -4.28
C GLY A 145 -11.91 -0.91 -5.59
N GLU A 146 -12.48 0.26 -5.90
CA GLU A 146 -12.30 0.89 -7.20
C GLU A 146 -10.84 1.28 -7.49
N ASN A 147 -10.11 1.72 -6.48
CA ASN A 147 -8.70 2.05 -6.62
C ASN A 147 -7.86 0.80 -6.95
N LEU A 148 -8.06 -0.30 -6.23
CA LEU A 148 -7.34 -1.55 -6.50
C LEU A 148 -7.73 -2.11 -7.87
N LYS A 149 -9.01 -2.07 -8.22
CA LYS A 149 -9.48 -2.44 -9.57
C LYS A 149 -8.75 -1.64 -10.64
N ARG A 150 -8.65 -0.33 -10.50
CA ARG A 150 -7.91 0.55 -11.44
C ARG A 150 -6.44 0.16 -11.55
N LEU A 151 -5.77 -0.15 -10.43
CA LEU A 151 -4.36 -0.56 -10.42
C LEU A 151 -4.14 -1.91 -11.10
N LEU A 152 -5.08 -2.84 -10.96
CA LEU A 152 -4.98 -4.18 -11.54
C LEU A 152 -5.42 -4.21 -13.02
N LEU A 153 -6.19 -3.24 -13.48
CA LEU A 153 -6.76 -3.26 -14.83
C LEU A 153 -5.70 -3.42 -15.96
N PRO A 154 -4.52 -2.77 -15.91
CA PRO A 154 -3.51 -2.92 -16.94
C PRO A 154 -2.98 -4.34 -17.10
N ILE A 155 -2.69 -5.04 -15.99
CA ILE A 155 -2.20 -6.43 -16.06
C ILE A 155 -3.33 -7.40 -16.42
N LEU A 156 -4.56 -7.17 -15.93
CA LEU A 156 -5.71 -8.00 -16.27
C LEU A 156 -6.01 -7.94 -17.77
N LYS A 157 -6.00 -6.74 -18.36
CA LYS A 157 -6.13 -6.55 -19.82
C LYS A 157 -5.01 -7.23 -20.59
N ALA A 158 -3.75 -7.08 -20.14
CA ALA A 158 -2.60 -7.73 -20.78
C ALA A 158 -2.69 -9.26 -20.78
N LYS A 159 -3.43 -9.84 -19.83
CA LYS A 159 -3.70 -11.28 -19.72
C LYS A 159 -5.00 -11.73 -20.38
N GLY A 160 -5.75 -10.84 -21.03
CA GLY A 160 -7.04 -11.16 -21.63
C GLY A 160 -8.16 -11.48 -20.62
N ILE A 161 -7.98 -11.11 -19.35
CA ILE A 161 -9.00 -11.33 -18.31
C ILE A 161 -10.02 -10.20 -18.40
N LYS A 162 -11.29 -10.57 -18.62
CA LYS A 162 -12.42 -9.64 -18.59
C LYS A 162 -12.74 -9.26 -17.15
N VAL A 163 -12.96 -7.95 -16.89
CA VAL A 163 -13.26 -7.36 -15.56
C VAL A 163 -14.57 -6.59 -15.66
#